data_bd5af2332bb845e52cc6db154df3d54b
#
_entry.id   bd5af2332bb845e52cc6db154df3d54b
#
_cell.length_a   1.000
_cell.length_b   1.000
_cell.length_c   1.000
_cell.angle_alpha   90.00
_cell.angle_beta   90.00
_cell.angle_gamma   90.00
#
_symmetry.space_group_name_H-M   'P 1'
#
loop_
_entity.id
_entity.type
_entity.pdbx_description
1 polymer ?
#
loop_
_entity_poly.entity_id
_entity_poly.type
_entity_poly.pdbx_seq_one_letter_code
_entity_poly.pdbx_strand_id
1 'polypeptide(L)'
;VDIYLSVNNREQVICLPVLPSEFTVSKPRSNEVFETVSQGELNLIGKSQLKSISWDSFFPSKDYPFLRDRNYTAFGYLYLLDTWYEQKLPMRLIITETPINMACTIESFSYTIKKDGDMHYSITLSEVKLI
;
A
#
# COMPACT_ATOMS: atom_id res chain seq x y z
N VAL A 1 -2.85 11.61 -11.08
CA VAL A 1 -2.65 10.74 -9.93
C VAL A 1 -1.44 9.86 -10.15
N ASP A 2 -0.48 9.92 -9.26
CA ASP A 2 0.71 9.07 -9.28
C ASP A 2 0.93 8.50 -7.90
N ILE A 3 1.53 7.31 -7.83
CA ILE A 3 1.79 6.62 -6.57
C ILE A 3 3.29 6.58 -6.33
N TYR A 4 3.73 7.17 -5.22
CA TYR A 4 5.13 7.18 -4.80
C TYR A 4 5.31 6.39 -3.53
N LEU A 5 6.34 5.57 -3.49
CA LEU A 5 6.76 4.83 -2.30
C LEU A 5 8.20 5.19 -1.99
N SER A 6 8.48 5.50 -0.72
CA SER A 6 9.83 5.86 -0.31
C SER A 6 10.16 5.20 1.03
N VAL A 7 11.46 5.02 1.27
CA VAL A 7 11.98 4.47 2.51
C VAL A 7 13.10 5.38 3.04
N ASN A 8 13.39 5.25 4.32
CA ASN A 8 14.52 5.92 4.99
C ASN A 8 14.55 7.43 4.74
N ASN A 9 13.43 8.13 5.02
CA ASN A 9 13.31 9.58 4.82
C ASN A 9 13.63 9.99 3.39
N ARG A 10 13.07 9.25 2.42
CA ARG A 10 13.23 9.50 0.98
C ARG A 10 14.65 9.24 0.47
N GLU A 11 15.44 8.46 1.20
CA GLU A 11 16.71 8.00 0.69
C GLU A 11 16.53 7.24 -0.63
N GLN A 12 15.46 6.47 -0.72
CA GLN A 12 15.09 5.77 -1.95
C GLN A 12 13.60 5.98 -2.21
N VAL A 13 13.28 6.50 -3.38
CA VAL A 13 11.91 6.83 -3.78
C VAL A 13 11.63 6.16 -5.12
N ILE A 14 10.49 5.49 -5.22
CA ILE A 14 10.04 4.94 -6.51
C ILE A 14 8.66 5.50 -6.84
N CYS A 15 8.41 5.70 -8.13
CA CYS A 15 7.09 6.00 -8.66
C CYS A 15 6.61 4.75 -9.39
N LEU A 16 5.40 4.31 -9.11
CA LEU A 16 4.88 3.10 -9.76
C LEU A 16 4.71 3.35 -11.25
N PRO A 17 5.23 2.46 -12.10
CA PRO A 17 5.19 2.66 -13.55
C PRO A 17 3.78 2.55 -14.14
N VAL A 18 2.94 1.70 -13.57
CA VAL A 18 1.57 1.49 -14.03
C VAL A 18 0.63 1.78 -12.88
N LEU A 19 -0.29 2.71 -13.10
CA LEU A 19 -1.32 3.00 -12.11
C LEU A 19 -2.35 1.88 -12.10
N PRO A 20 -2.77 1.40 -10.92
CA PRO A 20 -3.87 0.43 -10.85
C PRO A 20 -5.16 1.08 -11.31
N SER A 21 -6.10 0.27 -11.81
CA SER A 21 -7.41 0.78 -12.21
C SER A 21 -8.18 1.30 -11.00
N GLU A 22 -7.90 0.74 -9.83
CA GLU A 22 -8.50 1.17 -8.57
C GLU A 22 -7.59 0.78 -7.41
N PHE A 23 -7.73 1.48 -6.30
CA PHE A 23 -7.11 1.08 -5.05
C PHE A 23 -8.15 1.22 -3.93
N THR A 24 -8.13 0.29 -3.00
CA THR A 24 -9.14 0.20 -1.94
C THR A 24 -8.52 0.58 -0.61
N VAL A 25 -9.13 1.56 0.07
CA VAL A 25 -8.72 1.96 1.41
C VAL A 25 -9.72 1.39 2.40
N SER A 26 -9.23 0.62 3.36
CA SER A 26 -10.04 0.03 4.41
C SER A 26 -9.70 0.69 5.73
N LYS A 27 -10.73 1.14 6.45
CA LYS A 27 -10.59 1.83 7.74
C LYS A 27 -11.44 1.13 8.77
N PRO A 28 -10.96 0.02 9.34
CA PRO A 28 -11.75 -0.69 10.34
C PRO A 28 -11.84 0.10 11.63
N ARG A 29 -12.89 -0.17 12.40
CA ARG A 29 -13.10 0.44 13.71
C ARG A 29 -13.47 -0.64 14.70
N SER A 30 -12.85 -0.58 15.88
CA SER A 30 -13.16 -1.50 16.95
C SER A 30 -14.17 -0.84 17.88
N ASN A 31 -15.36 -1.42 17.99
CA ASN A 31 -16.42 -0.94 18.88
C ASN A 31 -16.54 -1.88 20.07
N GLU A 32 -16.90 -1.31 21.21
CA GLU A 32 -17.15 -2.08 22.42
C GLU A 32 -18.59 -1.89 22.87
N VAL A 33 -19.17 -2.95 23.39
CA VAL A 33 -20.55 -2.91 23.92
C VAL A 33 -20.48 -3.17 25.41
N PHE A 34 -21.08 -2.27 26.20
CA PHE A 34 -21.15 -2.41 27.64
C PHE A 34 -22.60 -2.49 28.10
N GLU A 35 -22.83 -3.32 29.09
CA GLU A 35 -24.09 -3.32 29.81
C GLU A 35 -23.93 -2.53 31.13
N THR A 36 -24.84 -1.63 31.39
CA THR A 36 -24.86 -0.90 32.66
C THR A 36 -26.18 -1.18 33.40
N VAL A 37 -26.10 -1.16 34.72
CA VAL A 37 -27.27 -1.48 35.55
C VAL A 37 -28.39 -0.47 35.36
N SER A 38 -28.04 0.79 35.16
CA SER A 38 -29.04 1.89 35.11
C SER A 38 -29.42 2.29 33.68
N GLN A 39 -28.62 1.98 32.68
CA GLN A 39 -28.84 2.47 31.32
C GLN A 39 -28.96 1.35 30.28
N GLY A 40 -28.80 0.11 30.71
CA GLY A 40 -28.82 -1.00 29.79
C GLY A 40 -27.56 -1.07 28.97
N GLU A 41 -27.67 -1.56 27.75
CA GLU A 41 -26.52 -1.80 26.86
C GLU A 41 -26.11 -0.49 26.19
N LEU A 42 -24.80 -0.18 26.27
CA LEU A 42 -24.21 0.98 25.59
C LEU A 42 -23.19 0.49 24.59
N ASN A 43 -23.31 0.96 23.36
CA ASN A 43 -22.33 0.69 22.31
C ASN A 43 -21.35 1.86 22.28
N LEU A 44 -20.12 1.62 22.72
CA LEU A 44 -19.06 2.62 22.68
C LEU A 44 -18.32 2.54 21.37
N ILE A 45 -18.20 3.69 20.69
CA ILE A 45 -17.44 3.78 19.46
C ILE A 45 -15.96 3.74 19.82
N GLY A 46 -15.27 2.68 19.42
CA GLY A 46 -13.85 2.53 19.65
C GLY A 46 -13.03 3.40 18.73
N LYS A 47 -11.72 3.41 18.97
CA LYS A 47 -10.77 4.10 18.11
C LYS A 47 -10.69 3.40 16.75
N SER A 48 -10.45 4.18 15.69
CA SER A 48 -10.18 3.60 14.39
C SER A 48 -8.93 2.75 14.47
N GLN A 49 -9.00 1.54 13.93
CA GLN A 49 -7.82 0.73 13.76
C GLN A 49 -6.98 1.29 12.61
N LEU A 50 -5.77 0.77 12.45
CA LEU A 50 -4.88 1.20 11.39
C LEU A 50 -5.55 0.94 10.04
N LYS A 51 -5.51 1.94 9.17
CA LYS A 51 -6.08 1.76 7.84
C LYS A 51 -5.15 0.93 6.97
N SER A 52 -5.71 0.27 5.97
CA SER A 52 -4.96 -0.47 4.98
C SER A 52 -5.36 -0.02 3.59
N ILE A 53 -4.46 -0.19 2.64
CA ILE A 53 -4.72 0.13 1.24
C ILE A 53 -4.18 -1.02 0.40
N SER A 54 -4.95 -1.41 -0.61
CA SER A 54 -4.57 -2.51 -1.48
C SER A 54 -4.88 -2.19 -2.92
N TRP A 55 -4.10 -2.75 -3.82
CA TRP A 55 -4.34 -2.65 -5.26
C TRP A 55 -3.66 -3.80 -5.99
N ASP A 56 -4.06 -3.98 -7.26
CA ASP A 56 -3.45 -4.91 -8.18
C ASP A 56 -2.94 -4.12 -9.39
N SER A 57 -1.76 -4.43 -9.85
CA SER A 57 -1.20 -3.81 -11.03
C SER A 57 -0.12 -4.73 -11.62
N PHE A 58 0.73 -4.21 -12.47
CA PHE A 58 1.81 -4.99 -13.03
C PHE A 58 3.05 -4.13 -13.28
N PHE A 59 4.20 -4.79 -13.33
CA PHE A 59 5.45 -4.17 -13.75
C PHE A 59 5.71 -4.60 -15.20
N PRO A 60 5.85 -3.64 -16.11
CA PRO A 60 5.93 -3.96 -17.54
C PRO A 60 7.29 -4.50 -17.93
N SER A 61 7.31 -5.49 -18.84
CA SER A 61 8.54 -5.97 -19.46
C SER A 61 8.89 -5.18 -20.71
N LYS A 62 7.98 -4.35 -21.19
CA LYS A 62 8.12 -3.57 -22.42
C LYS A 62 7.83 -2.11 -22.11
N ASP A 63 8.25 -1.22 -23.05
CA ASP A 63 7.91 0.20 -22.93
C ASP A 63 6.51 0.43 -23.49
N TYR A 64 5.58 0.73 -22.59
CA TYR A 64 4.20 1.08 -22.96
C TYR A 64 4.01 2.59 -22.91
N PRO A 65 3.15 3.17 -23.75
CA PRO A 65 2.96 4.62 -23.77
C PRO A 65 2.29 5.18 -22.51
N PHE A 66 1.62 4.34 -21.72
CA PHE A 66 0.93 4.78 -20.50
C PHE A 66 1.80 4.75 -19.24
N LEU A 67 3.08 4.40 -19.35
CA LEU A 67 3.95 4.30 -18.17
C LEU A 67 4.21 5.64 -17.52
N ARG A 68 4.09 5.68 -16.20
CA ARG A 68 4.36 6.87 -15.39
C ARG A 68 5.84 6.98 -15.01
N ASP A 69 6.57 5.89 -15.02
CA ASP A 69 7.98 5.85 -14.65
C ASP A 69 8.68 4.76 -15.44
N ARG A 70 9.93 5.02 -15.79
CA ARG A 70 10.75 4.07 -16.56
C ARG A 70 12.15 3.90 -15.97
N ASN A 71 12.32 4.24 -14.69
CA ASN A 71 13.64 4.25 -14.07
C ASN A 71 14.17 2.85 -13.81
N TYR A 72 13.29 1.85 -13.71
CA TYR A 72 13.68 0.47 -13.40
C TYR A 72 13.02 -0.48 -14.38
N THR A 73 13.61 -1.68 -14.49
CA THR A 73 12.97 -2.78 -15.21
C THR A 73 11.87 -3.38 -14.35
N ALA A 74 11.03 -4.24 -14.94
CA ALA A 74 9.99 -4.95 -14.19
C ALA A 74 10.58 -5.68 -12.98
N PHE A 75 11.67 -6.41 -13.21
CA PHE A 75 12.35 -7.12 -12.12
C PHE A 75 12.92 -6.15 -11.09
N GLY A 76 13.41 -4.98 -11.52
CA GLY A 76 13.95 -3.97 -10.62
C GLY A 76 12.92 -3.46 -9.62
N TYR A 77 11.71 -3.13 -10.09
CA TYR A 77 10.62 -2.73 -9.21
C TYR A 77 10.22 -3.85 -8.25
N LEU A 78 10.10 -5.05 -8.79
CA LEU A 78 9.72 -6.21 -7.99
C LEU A 78 10.75 -6.47 -6.89
N TYR A 79 12.04 -6.41 -7.25
CA TYR A 79 13.13 -6.63 -6.30
C TYR A 79 13.11 -5.62 -5.16
N LEU A 80 12.87 -4.34 -5.49
CA LEU A 80 12.81 -3.29 -4.46
C LEU A 80 11.67 -3.54 -3.48
N LEU A 81 10.48 -3.82 -3.98
CA LEU A 81 9.33 -4.07 -3.12
C LEU A 81 9.51 -5.33 -2.29
N ASP A 82 10.03 -6.39 -2.89
CA ASP A 82 10.28 -7.64 -2.18
C ASP A 82 11.33 -7.45 -1.08
N THR A 83 12.39 -6.70 -1.37
CA THR A 83 13.42 -6.37 -0.39
C THR A 83 12.84 -5.59 0.78
N TRP A 84 12.03 -4.57 0.50
CA TRP A 84 11.39 -3.79 1.56
C TRP A 84 10.45 -4.65 2.39
N TYR A 85 9.75 -5.58 1.75
CA TYR A 85 8.88 -6.51 2.46
C TYR A 85 9.68 -7.43 3.39
N GLU A 86 10.75 -8.04 2.89
CA GLU A 86 11.57 -8.95 3.68
C GLU A 86 12.29 -8.24 4.83
N GLN A 87 12.75 -7.02 4.62
CA GLN A 87 13.43 -6.24 5.64
C GLN A 87 12.46 -5.55 6.59
N LYS A 88 11.16 -5.64 6.36
CA LYS A 88 10.13 -5.02 7.18
C LYS A 88 10.35 -3.52 7.33
N LEU A 89 10.82 -2.87 6.27
CA LEU A 89 11.10 -1.43 6.31
C LEU A 89 9.80 -0.63 6.31
N PRO A 90 9.69 0.37 7.20
CA PRO A 90 8.58 1.31 7.11
C PRO A 90 8.75 2.19 5.87
N MET A 91 7.64 2.44 5.19
CA MET A 91 7.61 3.21 3.96
C MET A 91 6.67 4.37 4.09
N ARG A 92 6.82 5.36 3.22
CA ARG A 92 5.88 6.45 3.08
C ARG A 92 5.15 6.29 1.76
N LEU A 93 3.83 6.18 1.82
CA LEU A 93 2.97 6.12 0.64
C LEU A 93 2.39 7.50 0.37
N ILE A 94 2.59 8.00 -0.82
CA ILE A 94 2.01 9.27 -1.27
C ILE A 94 1.30 9.00 -2.59
N ILE A 95 0.01 9.29 -2.63
CA ILE A 95 -0.78 9.25 -3.87
C ILE A 95 -1.14 10.69 -4.19
N THR A 96 -0.56 11.23 -5.26
CA THR A 96 -0.77 12.62 -5.63
C THR A 96 -2.22 12.89 -6.00
N GLU A 97 -2.67 14.12 -5.80
CA GLU A 97 -4.06 14.55 -6.06
C GLU A 97 -5.08 13.87 -5.14
N THR A 98 -4.61 13.23 -4.10
CA THR A 98 -5.46 12.65 -3.05
C THR A 98 -4.89 13.01 -1.68
N PRO A 99 -5.69 12.92 -0.60
CA PRO A 99 -5.16 13.18 0.74
C PRO A 99 -4.31 12.04 1.29
N ILE A 100 -4.03 10.99 0.51
CA ILE A 100 -3.29 9.83 0.99
C ILE A 100 -1.79 10.16 1.07
N ASN A 101 -1.28 10.21 2.29
CA ASN A 101 0.12 10.42 2.61
C ASN A 101 0.33 9.79 3.98
N MET A 102 0.85 8.56 4.03
CA MET A 102 0.91 7.83 5.28
C MET A 102 2.17 6.98 5.38
N ALA A 103 2.62 6.78 6.62
CA ALA A 103 3.63 5.77 6.90
C ALA A 103 2.97 4.40 6.90
N CYS A 104 3.60 3.43 6.27
CA CYS A 104 3.02 2.10 6.11
C CYS A 104 4.10 1.03 6.00
N THR A 105 3.67 -0.23 6.14
CA THR A 105 4.51 -1.38 5.85
C THR A 105 3.75 -2.29 4.89
N ILE A 106 4.47 -3.13 4.16
CA ILE A 106 3.85 -4.13 3.28
C ILE A 106 3.35 -5.26 4.16
N GLU A 107 2.02 -5.44 4.19
CA GLU A 107 1.40 -6.51 4.95
C GLU A 107 1.38 -7.81 4.15
N SER A 108 1.08 -7.72 2.85
CA SER A 108 1.13 -8.88 1.96
C SER A 108 1.54 -8.44 0.57
N PHE A 109 2.23 -9.31 -0.11
CA PHE A 109 2.72 -9.05 -1.46
C PHE A 109 2.78 -10.38 -2.20
N SER A 110 2.05 -10.47 -3.32
CA SER A 110 2.08 -11.62 -4.19
C SER A 110 2.28 -11.17 -5.62
N TYR A 111 2.92 -12.00 -6.42
CA TYR A 111 3.15 -11.66 -7.81
C TYR A 111 3.11 -12.90 -8.69
N THR A 112 2.81 -12.68 -9.95
CA THR A 112 2.75 -13.71 -10.97
C THR A 112 3.52 -13.23 -12.19
N ILE A 113 4.47 -14.01 -12.63
CA ILE A 113 5.25 -13.69 -13.82
C ILE A 113 4.53 -14.29 -15.02
N LYS A 114 4.10 -13.42 -15.94
CA LYS A 114 3.38 -13.86 -17.13
C LYS A 114 4.33 -14.30 -18.22
N LYS A 115 3.81 -15.04 -19.18
CA LYS A 115 4.59 -15.60 -20.30
C LYS A 115 5.29 -14.51 -21.12
N ASP A 116 4.66 -13.35 -21.23
CA ASP A 116 5.22 -12.21 -21.97
C ASP A 116 6.29 -11.45 -21.18
N GLY A 117 6.54 -11.83 -19.93
CA GLY A 117 7.51 -11.18 -19.06
C GLY A 117 6.96 -10.13 -18.12
N ASP A 118 5.72 -9.71 -18.32
CA ASP A 118 5.08 -8.77 -17.39
C ASP A 118 4.86 -9.44 -16.05
N MET A 119 5.09 -8.69 -14.97
CA MET A 119 4.97 -9.20 -13.62
C MET A 119 3.75 -8.58 -12.95
N HIS A 120 2.67 -9.34 -12.87
CA HIS A 120 1.44 -8.90 -12.21
C HIS A 120 1.58 -9.11 -10.70
N TYR A 121 1.12 -8.14 -9.91
CA TYR A 121 1.27 -8.22 -8.47
C TYR A 121 0.01 -7.71 -7.76
N SER A 122 -0.17 -8.20 -6.55
CA SER A 122 -1.17 -7.70 -5.60
C SER A 122 -0.43 -7.30 -4.33
N ILE A 123 -0.72 -6.12 -3.80
CA ILE A 123 -0.05 -5.61 -2.61
C ILE A 123 -1.07 -5.05 -1.65
N THR A 124 -0.84 -5.28 -0.37
CA THR A 124 -1.61 -4.68 0.71
C THR A 124 -0.64 -3.98 1.66
N LEU A 125 -0.88 -2.70 1.89
CA LEU A 125 -0.09 -1.88 2.79
C LEU A 125 -0.92 -1.57 4.03
N SER A 126 -0.29 -1.64 5.19
CA SER A 126 -0.94 -1.33 6.46
C SER A 126 -0.30 -0.08 7.06
N GLU A 127 -1.12 0.81 7.55
CA GLU A 127 -0.66 2.03 8.20
C GLU A 127 0.18 1.70 9.43
N VAL A 128 1.24 2.47 9.64
CA VAL A 128 2.11 2.34 10.81
C VAL A 128 2.09 3.66 11.56
N LYS A 129 1.92 3.61 12.87
CA LYS A 129 2.05 4.79 13.71
C LYS A 129 3.51 4.89 14.15
N LEU A 130 4.14 5.99 13.77
CA LEU A 130 5.50 6.30 14.22
C LEU A 130 5.41 7.02 15.55
N ILE A 131 6.18 6.52 16.50
CA ILE A 131 6.23 7.08 17.86
C ILE A 131 7.40 8.03 17.97
#